data_5d31875e93410a949a32947bacf14f29
#
_entry.id   5d31875e93410a949a32947bacf14f29
#
_cell.length_a   1.000
_cell.length_b   1.000
_cell.length_c   1.000
_cell.angle_alpha   90.00
_cell.angle_beta   90.00
_cell.angle_gamma   90.00
#
_symmetry.space_group_name_H-M   'P 1'
#
loop_
_entity.id
_entity.type
_entity.pdbx_description
1 polymer ?
#
loop_
_entity_poly.entity_id
_entity_poly.type
_entity_poly.pdbx_seq_one_letter_code
_entity_poly.pdbx_strand_id
1 'polypeptide(L)'
;ASIHVFDEEFDDDDIICWSEDAGGYVCNETIYRTLNEIIELGLSNSNGRTLPAIFIHLPPEESLELNIQINVVKRIVNCLVHRPYMHVVGALLFNSNQEILACRRPIGDAWEGWWEFPGGKVEGLESDFEALRREIIEELGLIILKGELIAKTIHEYNDRIVNLRIFNCGIINPNEVNHTEHDEIRWLSINELMSVKWLPADLPIIQEWQSQGFPSSS
;
A
#
# COMPACT_ATOMS: atom_id res chain seq x y z
N ALA A 1 -7.32 -2.31 11.40
CA ALA A 1 -7.32 -1.32 10.33
C ALA A 1 -6.28 -0.27 10.69
N SER A 2 -5.51 0.19 9.72
CA SER A 2 -4.62 1.33 9.94
C SER A 2 -5.46 2.60 9.92
N ILE A 3 -5.04 3.60 10.66
CA ILE A 3 -5.70 4.91 10.70
C ILE A 3 -5.85 5.51 9.28
N HIS A 4 -4.89 5.24 8.40
CA HIS A 4 -4.89 5.72 7.01
C HIS A 4 -6.08 5.29 6.16
N VAL A 5 -6.67 4.11 6.41
CA VAL A 5 -7.89 3.68 5.67
C VAL A 5 -9.07 4.57 6.01
N PHE A 6 -9.14 5.04 7.26
CA PHE A 6 -10.17 5.96 7.68
C PHE A 6 -9.90 7.36 7.15
N ASP A 7 -8.65 7.80 7.11
CA ASP A 7 -8.27 9.10 6.57
C ASP A 7 -8.65 9.17 5.08
N GLU A 8 -8.29 8.17 4.26
CA GLU A 8 -8.68 8.11 2.83
C GLU A 8 -10.21 8.10 2.63
N GLU A 9 -10.98 7.42 3.50
CA GLU A 9 -12.45 7.34 3.36
C GLU A 9 -13.17 8.60 3.85
N PHE A 10 -12.57 9.35 4.79
CA PHE A 10 -13.24 10.44 5.52
C PHE A 10 -12.49 11.77 5.50
N ASP A 11 -11.43 11.92 4.71
CA ASP A 11 -10.57 13.12 4.67
C ASP A 11 -11.34 14.38 4.28
N ASP A 12 -12.34 14.26 3.39
CA ASP A 12 -13.22 15.35 2.97
C ASP A 12 -14.61 15.31 3.65
N ASP A 13 -14.78 14.58 4.76
CA ASP A 13 -16.08 14.42 5.40
C ASP A 13 -16.29 15.47 6.50
N ASP A 14 -17.15 16.46 6.24
CA ASP A 14 -17.49 17.52 7.20
C ASP A 14 -18.21 17.02 8.47
N ILE A 15 -18.62 15.75 8.53
CA ILE A 15 -19.42 15.17 9.61
C ILE A 15 -18.56 14.35 10.56
N ILE A 16 -17.43 13.81 10.08
CA ILE A 16 -16.56 12.92 10.83
C ILE A 16 -15.26 13.62 11.15
N CYS A 17 -14.85 13.57 12.39
CA CYS A 17 -13.52 14.02 12.79
C CYS A 17 -12.88 13.03 13.77
N TRP A 18 -11.56 12.93 13.71
CA TRP A 18 -10.78 12.24 14.72
C TRP A 18 -10.77 13.05 16.01
N SER A 19 -10.90 12.36 17.13
CA SER A 19 -10.71 12.95 18.46
C SER A 19 -9.54 12.26 19.15
N GLU A 20 -8.56 13.03 19.60
CA GLU A 20 -7.46 12.54 20.44
C GLU A 20 -7.88 12.45 21.92
N ASP A 21 -9.02 13.04 22.27
CA ASP A 21 -9.55 13.05 23.63
C ASP A 21 -11.01 12.55 23.64
N ALA A 22 -11.21 11.36 24.15
CA ALA A 22 -12.54 10.81 24.38
C ALA A 22 -13.20 11.36 25.67
N GLY A 23 -12.61 12.37 26.30
CA GLY A 23 -13.07 12.97 27.53
C GLY A 23 -12.78 12.13 28.78
N GLY A 24 -13.02 12.70 29.96
CA GLY A 24 -12.83 12.04 31.27
C GLY A 24 -13.98 11.09 31.67
N TYR A 25 -14.68 10.49 30.72
CA TYR A 25 -15.93 9.75 30.95
C TYR A 25 -15.78 8.24 30.72
N VAL A 26 -16.85 7.51 30.98
CA VAL A 26 -17.02 6.05 30.80
C VAL A 26 -16.56 5.56 29.42
N CYS A 27 -16.56 6.42 28.40
CA CYS A 27 -16.14 6.12 27.04
C CYS A 27 -14.66 5.70 26.97
N ASN A 28 -13.76 6.42 27.63
CA ASN A 28 -12.34 6.08 27.69
C ASN A 28 -12.11 4.74 28.39
N GLU A 29 -12.82 4.51 29.48
CA GLU A 29 -12.71 3.25 30.21
C GLU A 29 -13.26 2.07 29.39
N THR A 30 -14.34 2.29 28.64
CA THR A 30 -14.94 1.25 27.79
C THR A 30 -13.98 0.81 26.69
N ILE A 31 -13.38 1.77 25.93
CA ILE A 31 -12.44 1.40 24.86
C ILE A 31 -11.17 0.76 25.44
N TYR A 32 -10.66 1.29 26.56
CA TYR A 32 -9.47 0.74 27.22
C TYR A 32 -9.72 -0.71 27.67
N ARG A 33 -10.84 -1.00 28.33
CA ARG A 33 -11.20 -2.36 28.74
C ARG A 33 -11.39 -3.28 27.55
N THR A 34 -12.05 -2.82 26.49
CA THR A 34 -12.25 -3.61 25.27
C THR A 34 -10.91 -3.98 24.62
N LEU A 35 -9.99 -3.03 24.50
CA LEU A 35 -8.65 -3.30 23.94
C LEU A 35 -7.85 -4.26 24.81
N ASN A 36 -7.91 -4.12 26.14
CA ASN A 36 -7.23 -5.04 27.05
C ASN A 36 -7.80 -6.46 26.95
N GLU A 37 -9.12 -6.62 26.91
CA GLU A 37 -9.76 -7.93 26.76
C GLU A 37 -9.35 -8.59 25.41
N ILE A 38 -9.32 -7.83 24.32
CA ILE A 38 -8.86 -8.33 23.01
C ILE A 38 -7.42 -8.85 23.09
N ILE A 39 -6.53 -8.14 23.79
CA ILE A 39 -5.13 -8.51 23.96
C ILE A 39 -4.99 -9.71 24.90
N GLU A 40 -5.62 -9.65 26.08
CA GLU A 40 -5.51 -10.69 27.11
C GLU A 40 -6.10 -12.04 26.66
N LEU A 41 -7.20 -12.01 25.92
CA LEU A 41 -7.83 -13.19 25.36
C LEU A 41 -7.21 -13.66 24.04
N GLY A 42 -6.25 -12.89 23.49
CA GLY A 42 -5.60 -13.20 22.21
C GLY A 42 -6.60 -13.26 21.05
N LEU A 43 -7.65 -12.41 21.09
CA LEU A 43 -8.69 -12.43 20.07
C LEU A 43 -8.12 -11.96 18.73
N SER A 44 -8.25 -12.82 17.74
CA SER A 44 -7.74 -12.59 16.40
C SER A 44 -8.78 -13.03 15.36
N ASN A 45 -8.66 -12.47 14.15
CA ASN A 45 -9.42 -12.93 13.00
C ASN A 45 -8.87 -14.27 12.47
N SER A 46 -9.50 -14.81 11.41
CA SER A 46 -9.10 -16.06 10.77
C SER A 46 -7.64 -16.07 10.26
N ASN A 47 -7.03 -14.88 10.10
CA ASN A 47 -5.65 -14.71 9.62
C ASN A 47 -4.66 -14.48 10.80
N GLY A 48 -5.07 -14.70 12.04
CA GLY A 48 -4.23 -14.55 13.23
C GLY A 48 -3.94 -13.10 13.65
N ARG A 49 -4.68 -12.12 13.10
CA ARG A 49 -4.52 -10.71 13.47
C ARG A 49 -5.43 -10.33 14.62
N THR A 50 -4.94 -9.48 15.51
CA THR A 50 -5.73 -8.89 16.59
C THR A 50 -6.99 -8.24 16.01
N LEU A 51 -8.13 -8.46 16.66
CA LEU A 51 -9.39 -7.85 16.23
C LEU A 51 -9.30 -6.32 16.31
N PRO A 52 -9.74 -5.61 15.28
CA PRO A 52 -9.82 -4.16 15.34
C PRO A 52 -10.93 -3.73 16.31
N ALA A 53 -10.69 -2.65 17.05
CA ALA A 53 -11.70 -2.01 17.87
C ALA A 53 -11.65 -0.50 17.63
N ILE A 54 -12.81 0.11 17.55
CA ILE A 54 -12.99 1.55 17.46
C ILE A 54 -14.15 1.98 18.36
N PHE A 55 -14.00 3.13 18.96
CA PHE A 55 -15.09 3.78 19.70
C PHE A 55 -15.66 4.90 18.83
N ILE A 56 -16.98 4.93 18.68
CA ILE A 56 -17.69 5.92 17.89
C ILE A 56 -18.59 6.73 18.80
N HIS A 57 -18.42 8.04 18.84
CA HIS A 57 -19.34 8.96 19.50
C HIS A 57 -20.35 9.46 18.48
N LEU A 58 -21.61 9.14 18.70
CA LEU A 58 -22.71 9.63 17.86
C LEU A 58 -23.40 10.79 18.56
N PRO A 59 -23.71 11.88 17.83
CA PRO A 59 -24.46 12.99 18.39
C PRO A 59 -25.94 12.60 18.61
N PRO A 60 -26.70 13.37 19.41
CA PRO A 60 -28.14 13.17 19.55
C PRO A 60 -28.84 13.34 18.18
N GLU A 61 -29.99 12.65 18.02
CA GLU A 61 -30.76 12.67 16.76
C GLU A 61 -31.21 14.10 16.37
N GLU A 62 -31.44 14.97 17.36
CA GLU A 62 -31.76 16.37 17.11
C GLU A 62 -30.64 17.16 16.44
N SER A 63 -29.40 16.70 16.59
CA SER A 63 -28.21 17.33 16.00
C SER A 63 -27.81 16.74 14.65
N LEU A 64 -28.08 15.43 14.44
CA LEU A 64 -27.78 14.72 13.21
C LEU A 64 -28.79 13.58 13.02
N GLU A 65 -29.48 13.59 11.87
CA GLU A 65 -30.52 12.61 11.56
C GLU A 65 -30.00 11.16 11.68
N LEU A 66 -30.84 10.27 12.25
CA LEU A 66 -30.50 8.87 12.49
C LEU A 66 -30.01 8.13 11.22
N ASN A 67 -30.63 8.40 10.07
CA ASN A 67 -30.22 7.77 8.81
C ASN A 67 -28.80 8.14 8.40
N ILE A 68 -28.38 9.38 8.66
CA ILE A 68 -27.00 9.83 8.40
C ILE A 68 -26.05 9.10 9.35
N GLN A 69 -26.37 9.07 10.63
CA GLN A 69 -25.57 8.34 11.64
C GLN A 69 -25.40 6.85 11.28
N ILE A 70 -26.49 6.18 10.86
CA ILE A 70 -26.45 4.77 10.41
C ILE A 70 -25.50 4.61 9.20
N ASN A 71 -25.54 5.53 8.23
CA ASN A 71 -24.67 5.46 7.06
C ASN A 71 -23.20 5.64 7.45
N VAL A 72 -22.89 6.59 8.34
CA VAL A 72 -21.55 6.79 8.89
C VAL A 72 -21.05 5.51 9.57
N VAL A 73 -21.85 4.92 10.46
CA VAL A 73 -21.45 3.68 11.14
C VAL A 73 -21.21 2.54 10.14
N LYS A 74 -22.08 2.40 9.11
CA LYS A 74 -21.88 1.38 8.07
C LYS A 74 -20.56 1.59 7.31
N ARG A 75 -20.21 2.82 6.94
CA ARG A 75 -18.93 3.11 6.27
C ARG A 75 -17.75 2.74 7.18
N ILE A 76 -17.78 3.15 8.45
CA ILE A 76 -16.77 2.79 9.45
C ILE A 76 -16.64 1.26 9.59
N VAL A 77 -17.75 0.53 9.72
CA VAL A 77 -17.73 -0.94 9.79
C VAL A 77 -17.12 -1.54 8.51
N ASN A 78 -17.44 -1.00 7.35
CA ASN A 78 -16.83 -1.45 6.09
C ASN A 78 -15.33 -1.27 6.09
N CYS A 79 -14.80 -0.13 6.55
CA CYS A 79 -13.36 0.08 6.70
C CYS A 79 -12.70 -0.94 7.65
N LEU A 80 -13.41 -1.36 8.71
CA LEU A 80 -12.89 -2.35 9.66
C LEU A 80 -12.89 -3.78 9.11
N VAL A 81 -13.89 -4.13 8.30
CA VAL A 81 -14.15 -5.50 7.83
C VAL A 81 -13.60 -5.75 6.43
N HIS A 82 -13.74 -4.78 5.55
CA HIS A 82 -13.34 -4.89 4.14
C HIS A 82 -12.02 -4.14 3.93
N ARG A 83 -10.93 -4.90 3.83
CA ARG A 83 -9.68 -4.34 3.34
C ARG A 83 -9.78 -4.15 1.82
N PRO A 84 -9.54 -2.93 1.29
CA PRO A 84 -9.56 -2.72 -0.15
C PRO A 84 -8.55 -3.65 -0.83
N TYR A 85 -8.97 -4.24 -1.93
CA TYR A 85 -8.14 -5.06 -2.79
C TYR A 85 -7.58 -4.20 -3.91
N MET A 86 -6.28 -3.99 -3.89
CA MET A 86 -5.61 -3.08 -4.81
C MET A 86 -4.81 -3.86 -5.85
N HIS A 87 -5.03 -3.56 -7.11
CA HIS A 87 -4.16 -4.00 -8.19
C HIS A 87 -3.03 -2.99 -8.34
N VAL A 88 -1.80 -3.48 -8.26
CA VAL A 88 -0.58 -2.68 -8.38
C VAL A 88 0.31 -3.30 -9.44
N VAL A 89 0.89 -2.48 -10.28
CA VAL A 89 1.82 -2.89 -11.32
C VAL A 89 3.18 -2.30 -11.07
N GLY A 90 4.24 -3.07 -11.33
CA GLY A 90 5.62 -2.63 -11.22
C GLY A 90 6.43 -2.99 -12.46
N ALA A 91 7.40 -2.17 -12.80
CA ALA A 91 8.31 -2.39 -13.91
C ALA A 91 9.63 -3.00 -13.45
N LEU A 92 10.01 -4.13 -14.02
CA LEU A 92 11.38 -4.61 -14.01
C LEU A 92 12.12 -3.96 -15.19
N LEU A 93 13.00 -3.02 -14.86
CA LEU A 93 13.82 -2.26 -15.80
C LEU A 93 15.27 -2.63 -15.56
N PHE A 94 15.99 -3.05 -16.62
CA PHE A 94 17.40 -3.35 -16.58
C PHE A 94 18.24 -2.22 -17.17
N ASN A 95 19.46 -2.09 -16.70
CA ASN A 95 20.51 -1.35 -17.42
C ASN A 95 21.38 -2.32 -18.25
N SER A 96 22.38 -1.78 -18.97
CA SER A 96 23.31 -2.57 -19.77
C SER A 96 24.20 -3.52 -18.95
N ASN A 97 24.34 -3.32 -17.64
CA ASN A 97 25.11 -4.15 -16.73
C ASN A 97 24.27 -5.30 -16.12
N GLN A 98 23.02 -5.49 -16.57
CA GLN A 98 22.06 -6.44 -15.98
C GLN A 98 21.74 -6.14 -14.51
N GLU A 99 21.74 -4.88 -14.12
CA GLU A 99 21.26 -4.40 -12.83
C GLU A 99 19.83 -3.92 -12.98
N ILE A 100 19.00 -4.10 -11.94
CA ILE A 100 17.61 -3.67 -11.93
C ILE A 100 17.45 -2.32 -11.24
N LEU A 101 16.47 -1.53 -11.71
CA LEU A 101 16.11 -0.26 -11.06
C LEU A 101 15.26 -0.52 -9.85
N ALA A 102 15.67 0.03 -8.71
CA ALA A 102 14.91 0.12 -7.47
C ALA A 102 14.70 1.59 -7.10
N CYS A 103 13.52 1.92 -6.59
CA CYS A 103 13.11 3.26 -6.23
C CYS A 103 12.82 3.34 -4.73
N ARG A 104 13.26 4.43 -4.08
CA ARG A 104 13.03 4.64 -2.64
C ARG A 104 11.90 5.63 -2.42
N ARG A 105 10.95 5.23 -1.57
CA ARG A 105 9.82 6.06 -1.18
C ARG A 105 10.29 7.29 -0.40
N PRO A 106 9.75 8.48 -0.74
CA PRO A 106 10.18 9.74 -0.16
C PRO A 106 9.78 9.90 1.30
N ILE A 107 10.43 10.87 1.95
CA ILE A 107 10.10 11.28 3.32
C ILE A 107 8.67 11.84 3.37
N GLY A 108 7.90 11.42 4.37
CA GLY A 108 6.50 11.83 4.57
C GLY A 108 5.48 10.89 3.94
N ASP A 109 5.94 9.95 3.13
CA ASP A 109 5.07 8.95 2.52
C ASP A 109 4.88 7.72 3.42
N ALA A 110 3.79 6.97 3.18
CA ALA A 110 3.64 5.66 3.81
C ALA A 110 4.81 4.77 3.40
N TRP A 111 5.47 4.10 4.38
CA TRP A 111 6.67 3.30 4.15
C TRP A 111 7.90 4.12 3.71
N GLU A 112 8.05 5.33 4.20
CA GLU A 112 9.22 6.19 4.01
C GLU A 112 10.54 5.41 4.13
N GLY A 113 11.43 5.61 3.14
CA GLY A 113 12.75 4.98 3.09
C GLY A 113 12.77 3.50 2.69
N TRP A 114 11.60 2.88 2.42
CA TRP A 114 11.53 1.54 1.84
C TRP A 114 11.66 1.60 0.32
N TRP A 115 12.03 0.48 -0.27
CA TRP A 115 12.32 0.35 -1.70
C TRP A 115 11.26 -0.49 -2.38
N GLU A 116 10.97 -0.14 -3.63
CA GLU A 116 9.94 -0.77 -4.46
C GLU A 116 10.37 -0.79 -5.93
N PHE A 117 9.66 -1.58 -6.73
CA PHE A 117 9.74 -1.42 -8.18
C PHE A 117 9.01 -0.13 -8.58
N PRO A 118 9.51 0.62 -9.59
CA PRO A 118 8.76 1.76 -10.12
C PRO A 118 7.42 1.29 -10.70
N GLY A 119 6.36 2.03 -10.43
CA GLY A 119 5.01 1.70 -10.80
C GLY A 119 3.99 2.11 -9.75
N GLY A 120 2.72 1.73 -9.95
CA GLY A 120 1.68 2.17 -9.06
C GLY A 120 0.35 1.43 -9.20
N LYS A 121 -0.72 2.07 -8.79
CA LYS A 121 -2.06 1.48 -8.77
C LYS A 121 -2.65 1.44 -10.17
N VAL A 122 -3.41 0.37 -10.45
CA VAL A 122 -4.28 0.33 -11.62
C VAL A 122 -5.55 1.12 -11.31
N GLU A 123 -5.86 2.14 -12.11
CA GLU A 123 -6.97 3.07 -11.88
C GLU A 123 -8.11 2.85 -12.88
N GLY A 124 -9.32 3.07 -12.43
CA GLY A 124 -10.50 3.06 -13.29
C GLY A 124 -10.66 1.79 -14.13
N LEU A 125 -10.69 1.95 -15.45
CA LEU A 125 -10.85 0.85 -16.43
C LEU A 125 -9.58 0.58 -17.25
N GLU A 126 -8.45 1.14 -16.86
CA GLU A 126 -7.18 0.91 -17.55
C GLU A 126 -6.73 -0.55 -17.39
N SER A 127 -6.04 -1.06 -18.38
CA SER A 127 -5.36 -2.34 -18.29
C SER A 127 -4.08 -2.21 -17.45
N ASP A 128 -3.57 -3.34 -16.95
CA ASP A 128 -2.31 -3.36 -16.21
C ASP A 128 -1.17 -2.66 -16.94
N PHE A 129 -1.08 -2.85 -18.26
CA PHE A 129 0.01 -2.25 -19.04
C PHE A 129 -0.22 -0.75 -19.31
N GLU A 130 -1.45 -0.29 -19.42
CA GLU A 130 -1.77 1.14 -19.50
C GLU A 130 -1.42 1.84 -18.20
N ALA A 131 -1.81 1.27 -17.04
CA ALA A 131 -1.40 1.75 -15.74
C ALA A 131 0.13 1.84 -15.61
N LEU A 132 0.82 0.75 -15.94
CA LEU A 132 2.27 0.72 -15.88
C LEU A 132 2.93 1.81 -16.74
N ARG A 133 2.43 2.02 -17.96
CA ARG A 133 2.95 3.08 -18.85
C ARG A 133 2.72 4.46 -18.27
N ARG A 134 1.56 4.73 -17.71
CA ARG A 134 1.23 6.00 -17.07
C ARG A 134 2.19 6.26 -15.89
N GLU A 135 2.29 5.32 -14.96
CA GLU A 135 3.15 5.43 -13.78
C GLU A 135 4.64 5.63 -14.15
N ILE A 136 5.15 4.85 -15.11
CA ILE A 136 6.56 4.98 -15.54
C ILE A 136 6.85 6.34 -16.23
N ILE A 137 5.86 6.91 -16.92
CA ILE A 137 5.98 8.27 -17.46
C ILE A 137 5.97 9.30 -16.32
N GLU A 138 5.07 9.17 -15.36
CA GLU A 138 4.90 10.09 -14.23
C GLU A 138 6.13 10.06 -13.31
N GLU A 139 6.56 8.88 -12.89
CA GLU A 139 7.64 8.72 -11.92
C GLU A 139 9.05 8.89 -12.51
N LEU A 140 9.27 8.40 -13.74
CA LEU A 140 10.63 8.28 -14.32
C LEU A 140 10.82 9.06 -15.65
N GLY A 141 9.76 9.63 -16.20
CA GLY A 141 9.81 10.31 -17.50
C GLY A 141 10.08 9.38 -18.67
N LEU A 142 9.95 8.07 -18.51
CA LEU A 142 10.28 7.07 -19.53
C LEU A 142 9.04 6.60 -20.29
N ILE A 143 9.24 6.26 -21.58
CA ILE A 143 8.21 5.65 -22.40
C ILE A 143 8.57 4.17 -22.61
N ILE A 144 7.79 3.27 -22.02
CA ILE A 144 7.88 1.83 -22.24
C ILE A 144 6.92 1.41 -23.37
N LEU A 145 7.42 0.60 -24.31
CA LEU A 145 6.65 0.17 -25.48
C LEU A 145 6.09 -1.25 -25.34
N LYS A 146 6.69 -2.06 -24.47
CA LYS A 146 6.30 -3.45 -24.21
C LYS A 146 6.55 -3.80 -22.76
N GLY A 147 5.82 -4.78 -22.26
CA GLY A 147 6.02 -5.37 -20.95
C GLY A 147 5.47 -6.79 -20.93
N GLU A 148 6.25 -7.73 -20.47
CA GLU A 148 5.86 -9.11 -20.27
C GLU A 148 5.62 -9.35 -18.78
N LEU A 149 4.44 -9.86 -18.41
CA LEU A 149 4.14 -10.21 -17.04
C LEU A 149 4.99 -11.41 -16.61
N ILE A 150 5.87 -11.21 -15.63
CA ILE A 150 6.86 -12.20 -15.20
C ILE A 150 6.71 -12.66 -13.76
N ALA A 151 6.07 -11.87 -12.91
CA ALA A 151 5.84 -12.24 -11.51
C ALA A 151 4.53 -11.67 -10.98
N LYS A 152 3.96 -12.38 -9.99
CA LYS A 152 2.76 -11.95 -9.26
C LYS A 152 2.93 -12.32 -7.80
N THR A 153 2.50 -11.42 -6.92
CA THR A 153 2.38 -11.70 -5.49
C THR A 153 1.12 -11.07 -4.92
N ILE A 154 0.57 -11.68 -3.88
CA ILE A 154 -0.51 -11.09 -3.10
C ILE A 154 0.03 -10.91 -1.70
N HIS A 155 0.06 -9.67 -1.24
CA HIS A 155 0.47 -9.35 0.11
C HIS A 155 -0.67 -8.69 0.88
N GLU A 156 -0.90 -9.16 2.11
CA GLU A 156 -1.92 -8.63 2.99
C GLU A 156 -1.28 -7.66 3.98
N TYR A 157 -1.48 -6.36 3.76
CA TYR A 157 -1.21 -5.33 4.77
C TYR A 157 -2.32 -5.28 5.80
N ASN A 158 -2.14 -4.54 6.88
CA ASN A 158 -3.17 -4.38 7.91
C ASN A 158 -4.44 -3.71 7.37
N ASP A 159 -4.28 -2.78 6.45
CA ASP A 159 -5.28 -1.87 5.90
C ASP A 159 -5.76 -2.29 4.50
N ARG A 160 -4.95 -2.99 3.73
CA ARG A 160 -5.22 -3.32 2.33
C ARG A 160 -4.67 -4.69 1.93
N ILE A 161 -5.17 -5.23 0.82
CA ILE A 161 -4.59 -6.38 0.14
C ILE A 161 -4.02 -5.89 -1.19
N VAL A 162 -2.73 -6.09 -1.41
CA VAL A 162 -2.05 -5.70 -2.65
C VAL A 162 -1.83 -6.92 -3.52
N ASN A 163 -2.35 -6.90 -4.75
CA ASN A 163 -2.02 -7.83 -5.82
C ASN A 163 -1.01 -7.14 -6.73
N LEU A 164 0.26 -7.40 -6.48
CA LEU A 164 1.38 -6.83 -7.23
C LEU A 164 1.68 -7.70 -8.45
N ARG A 165 1.83 -7.07 -9.61
CA ARG A 165 2.17 -7.70 -10.89
C ARG A 165 3.38 -7.01 -11.47
N ILE A 166 4.47 -7.75 -11.68
CA ILE A 166 5.72 -7.23 -12.22
C ILE A 166 5.85 -7.58 -13.69
N PHE A 167 6.13 -6.55 -14.49
CA PHE A 167 6.33 -6.66 -15.92
C PHE A 167 7.80 -6.43 -16.28
N ASN A 168 8.40 -7.33 -17.03
CA ASN A 168 9.70 -7.11 -17.63
C ASN A 168 9.56 -6.14 -18.81
N CYS A 169 10.12 -4.96 -18.67
CA CYS A 169 10.10 -3.90 -19.68
C CYS A 169 11.41 -3.77 -20.45
N GLY A 170 12.37 -4.66 -20.18
CA GLY A 170 13.62 -4.75 -20.90
C GLY A 170 14.71 -3.80 -20.40
N ILE A 171 15.65 -3.50 -21.31
CA ILE A 171 16.83 -2.68 -21.00
C ILE A 171 16.54 -1.23 -21.37
N ILE A 172 16.86 -0.33 -20.45
CA ILE A 172 16.75 1.12 -20.64
C ILE A 172 18.11 1.80 -20.46
N ASN A 173 18.23 3.01 -20.95
CA ASN A 173 19.39 3.84 -20.71
C ASN A 173 19.26 4.58 -19.38
N PRO A 174 20.14 4.37 -18.38
CA PRO A 174 20.07 5.06 -17.09
C PRO A 174 20.07 6.59 -17.18
N ASN A 175 20.67 7.16 -18.22
CA ASN A 175 20.71 8.62 -18.41
C ASN A 175 19.38 9.23 -18.86
N GLU A 176 18.41 8.41 -19.24
CA GLU A 176 17.06 8.84 -19.62
C GLU A 176 16.09 8.85 -18.43
N VAL A 177 16.51 8.28 -17.28
CA VAL A 177 15.69 8.23 -16.07
C VAL A 177 15.66 9.61 -15.40
N ASN A 178 14.48 10.17 -15.29
CA ASN A 178 14.22 11.42 -14.58
C ASN A 178 13.20 11.16 -13.46
N HIS A 179 13.67 10.72 -12.30
CA HIS A 179 12.80 10.41 -11.17
C HIS A 179 12.28 11.70 -10.53
N THR A 180 10.96 11.79 -10.36
CA THR A 180 10.28 12.98 -9.84
C THR A 180 9.59 12.72 -8.51
N GLU A 181 9.20 11.50 -8.23
CA GLU A 181 8.41 11.13 -7.05
C GLU A 181 9.22 10.38 -5.99
N HIS A 182 10.34 9.79 -6.36
CA HIS A 182 11.23 9.06 -5.46
C HIS A 182 12.40 9.94 -5.03
N ASP A 183 12.82 9.82 -3.78
CA ASP A 183 13.95 10.61 -3.25
C ASP A 183 15.32 10.00 -3.59
N GLU A 184 15.38 8.71 -3.95
CA GLU A 184 16.57 8.00 -4.40
C GLU A 184 16.21 6.86 -5.34
N ILE A 185 17.04 6.64 -6.34
CA ILE A 185 17.01 5.45 -7.19
C ILE A 185 18.34 4.72 -7.14
N ARG A 186 18.33 3.41 -7.27
CA ARG A 186 19.54 2.58 -7.36
C ARG A 186 19.41 1.53 -8.43
N TRP A 187 20.54 1.25 -9.08
CA TRP A 187 20.73 0.09 -9.92
C TRP A 187 21.34 -1.01 -9.07
N LEU A 188 20.66 -2.12 -8.94
CA LEU A 188 21.05 -3.23 -8.07
C LEU A 188 21.38 -4.47 -8.89
N SER A 189 22.58 -5.00 -8.70
CA SER A 189 22.95 -6.32 -9.19
C SER A 189 22.25 -7.41 -8.35
N ILE A 190 22.24 -8.63 -8.85
CA ILE A 190 21.66 -9.79 -8.17
C ILE A 190 22.19 -9.96 -6.73
N ASN A 191 23.46 -9.66 -6.51
CA ASN A 191 24.11 -9.78 -5.21
C ASN A 191 23.78 -8.64 -4.25
N GLU A 192 23.26 -7.54 -4.77
CA GLU A 192 22.92 -6.34 -4.00
C GLU A 192 21.43 -6.22 -3.70
N LEU A 193 20.59 -7.12 -4.19
CA LEU A 193 19.14 -7.07 -4.02
C LEU A 193 18.73 -6.91 -2.55
N MET A 194 19.40 -7.59 -1.64
CA MET A 194 19.09 -7.52 -0.20
C MET A 194 19.87 -6.41 0.53
N SER A 195 20.57 -5.54 -0.18
CA SER A 195 21.25 -4.37 0.42
C SER A 195 20.28 -3.24 0.78
N VAL A 196 19.06 -3.30 0.28
CA VAL A 196 18.00 -2.33 0.52
C VAL A 196 16.78 -2.98 1.19
N LYS A 197 15.95 -2.17 1.82
CA LYS A 197 14.75 -2.63 2.53
C LYS A 197 13.54 -2.56 1.62
N TRP A 198 13.22 -3.65 0.95
CA TRP A 198 12.08 -3.76 0.03
C TRP A 198 10.73 -3.71 0.74
N LEU A 199 9.73 -3.16 0.08
CA LEU A 199 8.34 -3.28 0.53
C LEU A 199 7.93 -4.75 0.70
N PRO A 200 7.09 -5.06 1.69
CA PRO A 200 6.67 -6.43 1.95
C PRO A 200 6.01 -7.15 0.76
N ALA A 201 5.35 -6.41 -0.15
CA ALA A 201 4.76 -6.98 -1.35
C ALA A 201 5.80 -7.38 -2.40
N ASP A 202 6.93 -6.64 -2.48
CA ASP A 202 8.02 -6.86 -3.44
C ASP A 202 8.98 -7.96 -2.97
N LEU A 203 9.19 -8.03 -1.66
CA LEU A 203 10.22 -8.89 -1.04
C LEU A 203 10.17 -10.36 -1.47
N PRO A 204 9.02 -11.05 -1.61
CA PRO A 204 8.97 -12.43 -2.06
C PRO A 204 9.56 -12.63 -3.46
N ILE A 205 9.29 -11.69 -4.39
CA ILE A 205 9.80 -11.71 -5.75
C ILE A 205 11.32 -11.50 -5.75
N ILE A 206 11.80 -10.55 -4.97
CA ILE A 206 13.23 -10.27 -4.81
C ILE A 206 13.99 -11.47 -4.24
N GLN A 207 13.43 -12.16 -3.23
CA GLN A 207 14.03 -13.37 -2.65
C GLN A 207 14.08 -14.53 -3.65
N GLU A 208 13.04 -14.70 -4.45
CA GLU A 208 13.02 -15.68 -5.52
C GLU A 208 14.13 -15.41 -6.53
N TRP A 209 14.24 -14.18 -7.04
CA TRP A 209 15.28 -13.81 -8.02
C TRP A 209 16.70 -13.90 -7.44
N GLN A 210 16.90 -13.55 -6.17
CA GLN A 210 18.18 -13.72 -5.52
C GLN A 210 18.64 -15.18 -5.53
N SER A 211 17.71 -16.11 -5.41
CA SER A 211 18.02 -17.55 -5.37
C SER A 211 18.11 -18.21 -6.76
N GLN A 212 17.33 -17.73 -7.73
CA GLN A 212 17.17 -18.39 -9.04
C GLN A 212 17.82 -17.60 -10.20
N GLY A 213 18.19 -16.34 -9.96
CA GLY A 213 18.61 -15.40 -10.99
C GLY A 213 17.45 -14.53 -11.49
N PHE A 214 17.80 -13.44 -12.16
CA PHE A 214 16.80 -12.60 -12.82
C PHE A 214 16.10 -13.35 -13.95
N PRO A 215 14.79 -13.05 -14.21
CA PRO A 215 14.14 -13.52 -15.42
C PRO A 215 14.89 -12.99 -16.64
N SER A 216 14.88 -13.76 -17.74
CA SER A 216 15.60 -13.41 -18.98
C SER A 216 15.21 -12.00 -19.44
N SER A 217 16.20 -11.15 -19.67
CA SER A 217 15.99 -9.86 -20.34
C SER A 217 15.67 -10.13 -21.82
N SER A 218 14.40 -10.12 -22.19
CA SER A 218 13.95 -10.31 -23.58
C SER A 218 13.99 -9.02 -24.39
#